data_ef03533fc272e4497da564a5481c4980
#
_entry.id   ef03533fc272e4497da564a5481c4980
#
_cell.length_a   1.000
_cell.length_b   1.000
_cell.length_c   1.000
_cell.angle_alpha   90.00
_cell.angle_beta   90.00
_cell.angle_gamma   90.00
#
_symmetry.space_group_name_H-M   'P 1'
#
loop_
_entity.id
_entity.type
_entity.pdbx_description
1 polymer ?
#
loop_
_entity_poly.entity_id
_entity_poly.type
_entity_poly.pdbx_seq_one_letter_code
_entity_poly.pdbx_strand_id
1 'polypeptide(L)'
;MHYSSVLPDVIKVADEASEKVLHIYQSDFKVSYKSDDSPITAADTAAHDIITHGLRSISRDIPILSEEGKDIPWEERKHWRRFWLVDPVDGTKDFTQRTGEFTVNIAMIEDGLPVMGV
;
A
#
# COMPACT_ATOMS: atom_id res chain seq x y z
N MET A 1 2.86 18.16 -10.79
CA MET A 1 1.83 17.10 -10.83
C MET A 1 0.53 17.64 -10.27
N HIS A 2 -0.52 17.45 -10.97
CA HIS A 2 -1.85 17.85 -10.53
C HIS A 2 -2.60 16.62 -10.02
N TYR A 3 -3.07 16.63 -8.79
CA TYR A 3 -3.64 15.41 -8.16
C TYR A 3 -4.84 14.86 -8.91
N SER A 4 -5.73 15.73 -9.36
CA SER A 4 -6.92 15.29 -10.10
C SER A 4 -6.59 14.58 -11.42
N SER A 5 -5.45 14.87 -12.03
CA SER A 5 -5.03 14.23 -13.28
C SER A 5 -4.45 12.84 -13.06
N VAL A 6 -3.91 12.54 -11.88
CA VAL A 6 -3.34 11.22 -11.59
C VAL A 6 -4.29 10.33 -10.80
N LEU A 7 -5.34 10.87 -10.21
CA LEU A 7 -6.30 10.12 -9.40
C LEU A 7 -6.88 8.90 -10.14
N PRO A 8 -7.32 9.00 -11.42
CA PRO A 8 -7.80 7.83 -12.14
C PRO A 8 -6.78 6.70 -12.25
N ASP A 9 -5.51 7.03 -12.44
CA ASP A 9 -4.43 6.04 -12.52
C ASP A 9 -4.18 5.39 -11.17
N VAL A 10 -4.27 6.15 -10.07
CA VAL A 10 -4.12 5.61 -8.72
C VAL A 10 -5.29 4.67 -8.39
N ILE A 11 -6.51 5.03 -8.77
CA ILE A 11 -7.69 4.17 -8.59
C ILE A 11 -7.48 2.85 -9.33
N LYS A 12 -6.97 2.90 -10.54
CA LYS A 12 -6.69 1.70 -11.33
C LYS A 12 -5.66 0.80 -10.65
N VAL A 13 -4.61 1.38 -10.09
CA VAL A 13 -3.60 0.64 -9.32
C VAL A 13 -4.24 -0.02 -8.10
N ALA A 14 -5.08 0.70 -7.36
CA ALA A 14 -5.78 0.17 -6.20
C ALA A 14 -6.72 -0.98 -6.59
N ASP A 15 -7.42 -0.87 -7.71
CA ASP A 15 -8.29 -1.93 -8.22
C ASP A 15 -7.51 -3.19 -8.58
N GLU A 16 -6.37 -3.06 -9.25
CA GLU A 16 -5.51 -4.20 -9.57
C GLU A 16 -5.02 -4.91 -8.31
N ALA A 17 -4.57 -4.15 -7.33
CA ALA A 17 -4.12 -4.70 -6.05
C ALA A 17 -5.28 -5.39 -5.32
N SER A 18 -6.46 -4.76 -5.31
CA SER A 18 -7.65 -5.30 -4.66
C SER A 18 -8.12 -6.61 -5.27
N GLU A 19 -8.09 -6.73 -6.60
CA GLU A 19 -8.40 -7.99 -7.29
C GLU A 19 -7.48 -9.12 -6.86
N LYS A 20 -6.19 -8.84 -6.75
CA LYS A 20 -5.20 -9.83 -6.31
C LYS A 20 -5.41 -10.21 -4.84
N VAL A 21 -5.68 -9.24 -3.98
CA VAL A 21 -5.97 -9.48 -2.56
C VAL A 21 -7.20 -10.38 -2.41
N LEU A 22 -8.27 -10.09 -3.13
CA LEU A 22 -9.50 -10.90 -3.09
C LEU A 22 -9.28 -12.31 -3.63
N HIS A 23 -8.47 -12.46 -4.67
CA HIS A 23 -8.12 -13.77 -5.20
C HIS A 23 -7.40 -14.62 -4.16
N ILE A 24 -6.45 -14.04 -3.45
CA ILE A 24 -5.73 -14.73 -2.38
C ILE A 24 -6.65 -15.01 -1.18
N TYR A 25 -7.53 -14.07 -0.84
CA TYR A 25 -8.50 -14.23 0.25
C TYR A 25 -9.40 -15.45 0.05
N GLN A 26 -9.75 -15.74 -1.20
CA GLN A 26 -10.59 -16.89 -1.57
C GLN A 26 -9.80 -18.20 -1.65
N SER A 27 -8.48 -18.15 -1.49
CA SER A 27 -7.60 -19.32 -1.53
C SER A 27 -7.29 -19.83 -0.13
N ASP A 28 -6.57 -20.97 -0.07
CA ASP A 28 -6.06 -21.53 1.17
C ASP A 28 -4.67 -20.90 1.45
N PHE A 29 -4.67 -19.66 1.91
CA PHE A 29 -3.45 -18.89 2.13
C PHE A 29 -2.80 -19.23 3.48
N LYS A 30 -1.48 -19.07 3.55
CA LYS A 30 -0.69 -19.24 4.77
C LYS A 30 -0.42 -17.89 5.42
N VAL A 31 -0.30 -17.92 6.75
CA VAL A 31 0.04 -16.73 7.55
C VAL A 31 1.47 -16.89 8.05
N SER A 32 2.29 -15.86 7.84
CA SER A 32 3.62 -15.73 8.44
C SER A 32 3.60 -14.56 9.42
N TYR A 33 4.68 -14.37 10.15
CA TYR A 33 4.76 -13.30 11.15
C TYR A 33 6.05 -12.51 10.94
N LYS A 34 5.94 -11.17 11.06
CA LYS A 34 7.09 -10.27 11.00
C LYS A 34 7.89 -10.34 12.29
N SER A 35 9.05 -9.67 12.35
CA SER A 35 9.90 -9.64 13.53
C SER A 35 9.22 -9.02 14.75
N ASP A 36 8.19 -8.19 14.57
CA ASP A 36 7.38 -7.59 15.65
C ASP A 36 6.14 -8.42 16.01
N ASP A 37 6.08 -9.68 15.55
CA ASP A 37 4.97 -10.63 15.73
C ASP A 37 3.66 -10.25 15.03
N SER A 38 3.65 -9.22 14.17
CA SER A 38 2.48 -8.90 13.37
C SER A 38 2.32 -9.90 12.20
N PRO A 39 1.08 -10.26 11.83
CA PRO A 39 0.86 -11.21 10.74
C PRO A 39 1.13 -10.60 9.37
N ILE A 40 1.59 -11.44 8.44
CA ILE A 40 1.75 -11.09 7.03
C ILE A 40 1.32 -12.27 6.17
N THR A 41 0.66 -11.99 5.06
CA THR A 41 0.23 -12.99 4.09
C THR A 41 0.77 -12.68 2.70
N ALA A 42 0.60 -13.64 1.77
CA ALA A 42 0.93 -13.41 0.37
C ALA A 42 0.14 -12.23 -0.22
N ALA A 43 -1.03 -11.91 0.34
CA ALA A 43 -1.83 -10.77 -0.10
C ALA A 43 -1.12 -9.44 0.18
N ASP A 44 -0.52 -9.29 1.37
CA ASP A 44 0.24 -8.10 1.75
C ASP A 44 1.39 -7.84 0.77
N THR A 45 2.18 -8.88 0.50
CA THR A 45 3.34 -8.79 -0.39
C THR A 45 2.92 -8.55 -1.84
N ALA A 46 1.92 -9.28 -2.34
CA ALA A 46 1.45 -9.14 -3.71
C ALA A 46 0.84 -7.75 -3.96
N ALA A 47 0.04 -7.25 -3.02
CA ALA A 47 -0.54 -5.90 -3.11
C ALA A 47 0.55 -4.84 -3.07
N HIS A 48 1.54 -4.98 -2.18
CA HIS A 48 2.68 -4.08 -2.12
C HIS A 48 3.41 -4.01 -3.46
N ASP A 49 3.69 -5.14 -4.08
CA ASP A 49 4.41 -5.19 -5.36
C ASP A 49 3.61 -4.53 -6.48
N ILE A 50 2.32 -4.81 -6.58
CA ILE A 50 1.44 -4.20 -7.59
C ILE A 50 1.37 -2.69 -7.40
N ILE A 51 1.16 -2.23 -6.17
CA ILE A 51 1.01 -0.80 -5.88
C ILE A 51 2.32 -0.06 -6.14
N THR A 52 3.45 -0.54 -5.66
CA THR A 52 4.73 0.14 -5.85
C THR A 52 5.11 0.20 -7.32
N HIS A 53 4.90 -0.87 -8.07
CA HIS A 53 5.14 -0.87 -9.51
C HIS A 53 4.25 0.14 -10.22
N GLY A 54 2.96 0.16 -9.92
CA GLY A 54 2.00 1.09 -10.51
C GLY A 54 2.29 2.55 -10.19
N LEU A 55 2.62 2.86 -8.94
CA LEU A 55 2.96 4.22 -8.53
C LEU A 55 4.24 4.73 -9.17
N ARG A 56 5.25 3.88 -9.33
CA ARG A 56 6.48 4.23 -10.04
C ARG A 56 6.24 4.51 -11.52
N SER A 57 5.27 3.84 -12.13
CA SER A 57 4.85 4.12 -13.51
C SER A 57 4.16 5.48 -13.62
N ILE A 58 3.48 5.93 -12.57
CA ILE A 58 2.85 7.26 -12.53
C ILE A 58 3.92 8.34 -12.34
N SER A 59 4.83 8.15 -11.38
CA SER A 59 5.93 9.07 -11.13
C SER A 59 7.11 8.36 -10.46
N ARG A 60 8.26 8.41 -11.09
CA ARG A 60 9.50 7.80 -10.57
C ARG A 60 10.12 8.60 -9.44
N ASP A 61 9.85 9.90 -9.38
CA ASP A 61 10.55 10.82 -8.48
C ASP A 61 9.91 10.92 -7.12
N ILE A 62 8.68 10.43 -6.95
CA ILE A 62 7.96 10.50 -5.70
C ILE A 62 8.29 9.27 -4.85
N PRO A 63 8.88 9.45 -3.66
CA PRO A 63 9.17 8.33 -2.77
C PRO A 63 7.91 7.61 -2.32
N ILE A 64 8.07 6.32 -2.00
CA ILE A 64 6.97 5.47 -1.51
C ILE A 64 7.32 4.99 -0.10
N LEU A 65 6.45 5.27 0.86
CA LEU A 65 6.52 4.71 2.20
C LEU A 65 5.39 3.69 2.33
N SER A 66 5.75 2.41 2.40
CA SER A 66 4.81 1.30 2.47
C SER A 66 5.03 0.48 3.72
N GLU A 67 3.93 0.01 4.33
CA GLU A 67 3.96 -0.89 5.50
C GLU A 67 4.79 -2.16 5.23
N GLU A 68 4.78 -2.66 3.99
CA GLU A 68 5.50 -3.87 3.60
C GLU A 68 6.84 -3.57 2.90
N GLY A 69 7.22 -2.29 2.85
CA GLY A 69 8.48 -1.86 2.26
C GLY A 69 9.63 -1.85 3.24
N LYS A 70 10.77 -1.35 2.76
CA LYS A 70 11.96 -1.15 3.62
C LYS A 70 11.65 -0.12 4.71
N ASP A 71 12.25 -0.30 5.86
CA ASP A 71 12.32 0.76 6.87
C ASP A 71 13.16 1.91 6.32
N ILE A 72 12.54 3.07 6.18
CA ILE A 72 13.24 4.27 5.75
C ILE A 72 13.45 5.15 6.97
N PRO A 73 14.72 5.49 7.33
CA PRO A 73 15.01 6.27 8.52
C PRO A 73 14.32 7.63 8.49
N TRP A 74 13.89 8.11 9.64
CA TRP A 74 13.29 9.43 9.77
C TRP A 74 14.21 10.54 9.23
N GLU A 75 15.53 10.39 9.41
CA GLU A 75 16.51 11.35 8.90
C GLU A 75 16.44 11.53 7.39
N GLU A 76 16.03 10.49 6.66
CA GLU A 76 15.81 10.56 5.21
C GLU A 76 14.42 11.09 4.89
N ARG A 77 13.36 10.46 5.43
CA ARG A 77 11.99 10.80 5.05
C ARG A 77 11.50 12.15 5.58
N LYS A 78 12.11 12.73 6.61
CA LYS A 78 11.76 14.08 7.07
C LYS A 78 12.00 15.16 6.02
N HIS A 79 12.85 14.89 5.01
CA HIS A 79 13.13 15.81 3.92
C HIS A 79 12.17 15.65 2.74
N TRP A 80 11.30 14.67 2.77
CA TRP A 80 10.33 14.45 1.70
C TRP A 80 9.20 15.46 1.80
N ARG A 81 9.13 16.33 0.82
CA ARG A 81 7.99 17.25 0.71
C ARG A 81 6.74 16.52 0.28
N ARG A 82 6.90 15.53 -0.61
CA ARG A 82 5.80 14.76 -1.22
C ARG A 82 6.18 13.30 -1.26
N PHE A 83 5.26 12.43 -0.83
CA PHE A 83 5.46 10.99 -0.91
C PHE A 83 4.15 10.24 -0.93
N TRP A 84 4.21 9.01 -1.45
CA TRP A 84 3.10 8.07 -1.35
C TRP A 84 3.16 7.36 -0.02
N LEU A 85 2.01 7.28 0.66
CA LEU A 85 1.86 6.48 1.88
C LEU A 85 0.93 5.32 1.54
N VAL A 86 1.43 4.09 1.70
CA VAL A 86 0.74 2.87 1.25
C VAL A 86 0.58 1.89 2.41
N ASP A 87 -0.64 1.42 2.61
CA ASP A 87 -0.91 0.23 3.41
C ASP A 87 -1.56 -0.78 2.47
N PRO A 88 -0.80 -1.79 2.00
CA PRO A 88 -1.29 -2.73 0.98
C PRO A 88 -2.48 -3.55 1.43
N VAL A 89 -2.51 -3.98 2.69
CA VAL A 89 -3.65 -4.62 3.33
C VAL A 89 -3.74 -4.08 4.75
N ASP A 90 -4.65 -3.14 4.96
CA ASP A 90 -4.97 -2.65 6.29
C ASP A 90 -5.98 -3.60 6.91
N GLY A 91 -5.68 -4.10 8.12
CA GLY A 91 -6.49 -5.13 8.74
C GLY A 91 -6.02 -6.54 8.38
N THR A 92 -4.70 -6.77 8.28
CA THR A 92 -4.14 -8.10 8.00
C THR A 92 -4.63 -9.14 8.99
N LYS A 93 -4.78 -8.79 10.26
CA LYS A 93 -5.32 -9.67 11.28
C LYS A 93 -6.76 -10.08 10.93
N ASP A 94 -7.60 -9.13 10.51
CA ASP A 94 -8.96 -9.41 10.08
C ASP A 94 -8.98 -10.27 8.82
N PHE A 95 -8.04 -10.03 7.90
CA PHE A 95 -7.85 -10.85 6.71
C PHE A 95 -7.56 -12.30 7.12
N THR A 96 -6.63 -12.52 8.05
CA THR A 96 -6.26 -13.88 8.50
C THR A 96 -7.41 -14.57 9.22
N GLN A 97 -8.26 -13.83 9.93
CA GLN A 97 -9.43 -14.36 10.64
C GLN A 97 -10.68 -14.45 9.76
N ARG A 98 -10.58 -14.04 8.50
CA ARG A 98 -11.65 -14.07 7.50
C ARG A 98 -12.91 -13.31 7.92
N THR A 99 -12.73 -12.17 8.61
CA THR A 99 -13.85 -11.30 8.99
C THR A 99 -14.37 -10.47 7.81
N GLY A 100 -13.54 -10.30 6.76
CA GLY A 100 -13.87 -9.45 5.62
C GLY A 100 -13.61 -7.96 5.86
N GLU A 101 -13.10 -7.59 7.01
CA GLU A 101 -12.85 -6.20 7.40
C GLU A 101 -11.40 -5.78 7.12
N PHE A 102 -11.04 -5.66 5.85
CA PHE A 102 -9.73 -5.19 5.43
C PHE A 102 -9.86 -4.28 4.22
N THR A 103 -8.85 -3.43 4.01
CA THR A 103 -8.83 -2.46 2.92
C THR A 103 -7.44 -2.36 2.30
N VAL A 104 -7.39 -1.82 1.08
CA VAL A 104 -6.16 -1.41 0.40
C VAL A 104 -6.15 0.11 0.40
N ASN A 105 -5.07 0.74 0.87
CA ASN A 105 -5.02 2.18 1.07
C ASN A 105 -3.79 2.80 0.40
N ILE A 106 -4.01 3.84 -0.40
CA ILE A 106 -2.96 4.62 -1.05
C ILE A 106 -3.26 6.09 -0.81
N ALA A 107 -2.28 6.83 -0.30
CA ALA A 107 -2.42 8.27 -0.08
C ALA A 107 -1.23 9.03 -0.64
N MET A 108 -1.47 10.27 -1.07
CA MET A 108 -0.42 11.23 -1.36
C MET A 108 -0.33 12.20 -0.19
N ILE A 109 0.86 12.32 0.37
CA ILE A 109 1.16 13.28 1.43
C ILE A 109 2.00 14.40 0.84
N GLU A 110 1.63 15.64 1.11
CA GLU A 110 2.39 16.81 0.69
C GLU A 110 2.46 17.81 1.84
N ASP A 111 3.67 18.25 2.17
CA ASP A 111 3.91 19.18 3.28
C ASP A 111 3.27 18.71 4.59
N GLY A 112 3.32 17.42 4.85
CA GLY A 112 2.78 16.81 6.07
C GLY A 112 1.28 16.60 6.09
N LEU A 113 0.57 16.87 5.00
CA LEU A 113 -0.88 16.74 4.92
C LEU A 113 -1.29 15.77 3.82
N PRO A 114 -2.32 14.93 4.05
CA PRO A 114 -2.88 14.11 3.00
C PRO A 114 -3.64 15.01 2.01
N VAL A 115 -3.28 14.89 0.72
CA VAL A 115 -3.88 15.70 -0.35
C VAL A 115 -4.68 14.84 -1.32
N MET A 116 -4.53 13.52 -1.26
CA MET A 116 -5.29 12.57 -2.05
C MET A 116 -5.31 11.23 -1.33
N GLY A 117 -6.40 10.49 -1.41
CA GLY A 117 -6.52 9.14 -0.85
C GLY A 117 -7.46 8.26 -1.64
N VAL A 118 -7.07 7.00 -1.73
CA VAL A 118 -7.86 5.93 -2.37
C VAL A 118 -7.87 4.72 -1.47
#